data_789318e6c7b3996307646b2eb38e3ed9
#
_entry.id   789318e6c7b3996307646b2eb38e3ed9
#
_cell.length_a   1.000
_cell.length_b   1.000
_cell.length_c   1.000
_cell.angle_alpha   90.00
_cell.angle_beta   90.00
_cell.angle_gamma   90.00
#
_symmetry.space_group_name_H-M   'P 1'
#
loop_
_entity.id
_entity.type
_entity.pdbx_description
1 polymer ?
#
loop_
_entity_poly.entity_id
_entity_poly.type
_entity_poly.pdbx_seq_one_letter_code
_entity_poly.pdbx_strand_id
1 'polypeptide(L)'
;MGFILVISSLYLFNSKTPWSSLYTLVPTIGTALILYVQNQESILTNNKLAQFLGTSSYSIYLWHWPIVFWMFHKGQQNNILFITLGILTSVLLGYLSGKYIEKYIGNKLKGKTILKPNLIIISSCASIVAISAVVFLTQGANLNIRYAANTPQALLVEKYLNEHKNIDKAYMLQCDVYSNLINSGKTIIDSSCLSNKDNVKSIFLWGDSHSQALSLGLRTSFPNYSFNQIGSSGCKVSLTQPMDLNGELKQACIQANILALDNIKKLKPNYVIIAQQNDHDKTDWNSIINTLNSYGVEKIIIVGAVPQWHPSLPKVKIKDANFYTQSKINDNGLDLKIIEDDAKAEQFVKKLNTPNVKYISLIKQMCDFNEN
;
A
#
# COMPACT_ATOMS: atom_id res chain seq x y z
N MET A 1 -13.67 -22.40 -27.33
CA MET A 1 -12.85 -22.76 -26.18
C MET A 1 -12.00 -21.59 -25.68
N GLY A 2 -11.24 -20.89 -26.54
CA GLY A 2 -10.42 -19.75 -26.11
C GLY A 2 -11.20 -18.62 -25.40
N PHE A 3 -12.35 -18.20 -25.94
CA PHE A 3 -13.21 -17.20 -25.29
C PHE A 3 -13.72 -17.62 -23.93
N ILE A 4 -14.02 -18.92 -23.75
CA ILE A 4 -14.48 -19.44 -22.43
C ILE A 4 -13.35 -19.28 -21.39
N LEU A 5 -12.11 -19.59 -21.74
CA LEU A 5 -10.95 -19.42 -20.85
C LEU A 5 -10.73 -17.95 -20.46
N VAL A 6 -10.82 -17.03 -21.43
CA VAL A 6 -10.67 -15.60 -21.17
C VAL A 6 -11.80 -15.07 -20.29
N ILE A 7 -13.06 -15.41 -20.62
CA ILE A 7 -14.21 -14.93 -19.83
C ILE A 7 -14.22 -15.54 -18.44
N SER A 8 -13.93 -16.84 -18.29
CA SER A 8 -13.86 -17.47 -16.97
C SER A 8 -12.80 -16.84 -16.08
N SER A 9 -11.69 -16.39 -16.64
CA SER A 9 -10.63 -15.73 -15.87
C SER A 9 -11.11 -14.43 -15.21
N LEU A 10 -12.07 -13.70 -15.80
CA LEU A 10 -12.65 -12.48 -15.22
C LEU A 10 -13.49 -12.74 -13.96
N TYR A 11 -14.08 -13.95 -13.86
CA TYR A 11 -14.87 -14.34 -12.69
C TYR A 11 -14.06 -15.08 -11.63
N LEU A 12 -13.05 -15.85 -12.05
CA LEU A 12 -12.27 -16.69 -11.13
C LEU A 12 -11.16 -15.91 -10.44
N PHE A 13 -10.63 -14.84 -11.07
CA PHE A 13 -9.50 -14.09 -10.54
C PHE A 13 -9.94 -12.77 -9.94
N ASN A 14 -9.30 -12.39 -8.84
CA ASN A 14 -9.55 -11.14 -8.13
C ASN A 14 -8.23 -10.48 -7.70
N SER A 15 -8.29 -9.35 -7.03
CA SER A 15 -7.12 -8.59 -6.58
C SER A 15 -6.17 -9.35 -5.63
N LYS A 16 -6.64 -10.46 -5.04
CA LYS A 16 -5.85 -11.34 -4.15
C LYS A 16 -5.18 -12.50 -4.89
N THR A 17 -5.56 -12.72 -6.15
CA THR A 17 -4.95 -13.77 -6.98
C THR A 17 -3.51 -13.35 -7.31
N PRO A 18 -2.50 -14.20 -7.00
CA PRO A 18 -1.10 -13.85 -7.30
C PRO A 18 -0.93 -13.66 -8.81
N TRP A 19 -0.62 -12.42 -9.20
CA TRP A 19 -0.31 -12.12 -10.60
C TRP A 19 1.15 -12.51 -10.86
N SER A 20 1.45 -13.04 -12.05
CA SER A 20 2.70 -13.70 -12.42
C SER A 20 2.85 -15.12 -11.83
N SER A 21 1.72 -15.84 -11.68
CA SER A 21 1.68 -17.24 -11.28
C SER A 21 1.11 -18.12 -12.42
N LEU A 22 1.02 -19.43 -12.20
CA LEU A 22 0.40 -20.35 -13.15
C LEU A 22 -1.05 -19.99 -13.54
N TYR A 23 -1.76 -19.23 -12.70
CA TYR A 23 -3.10 -18.74 -13.01
C TYR A 23 -3.14 -17.80 -14.22
N THR A 24 -2.06 -17.06 -14.49
CA THR A 24 -1.97 -16.18 -15.66
C THR A 24 -1.94 -16.93 -16.99
N LEU A 25 -1.62 -18.24 -16.96
CA LEU A 25 -1.65 -19.07 -18.15
C LEU A 25 -3.09 -19.26 -18.71
N VAL A 26 -4.11 -19.21 -17.86
CA VAL A 26 -5.50 -19.41 -18.28
C VAL A 26 -5.93 -18.38 -19.34
N PRO A 27 -5.90 -17.05 -19.07
CA PRO A 27 -6.24 -16.06 -20.09
C PRO A 27 -5.22 -16.02 -21.25
N THR A 28 -3.94 -16.30 -20.98
CA THR A 28 -2.89 -16.30 -22.00
C THR A 28 -3.11 -17.43 -23.02
N ILE A 29 -3.34 -18.65 -22.57
CA ILE A 29 -3.64 -19.79 -23.44
C ILE A 29 -4.97 -19.55 -24.17
N GLY A 30 -6.00 -19.00 -23.45
CA GLY A 30 -7.27 -18.64 -24.08
C GLY A 30 -7.08 -17.68 -25.25
N THR A 31 -6.30 -16.63 -25.07
CA THR A 31 -5.97 -15.65 -26.11
C THR A 31 -5.16 -16.29 -27.24
N ALA A 32 -4.15 -17.10 -26.92
CA ALA A 32 -3.35 -17.82 -27.92
C ALA A 32 -4.21 -18.73 -28.81
N LEU A 33 -5.17 -19.45 -28.24
CA LEU A 33 -6.10 -20.28 -28.99
C LEU A 33 -7.00 -19.46 -29.92
N ILE A 34 -7.49 -18.29 -29.50
CA ILE A 34 -8.27 -17.38 -30.36
C ILE A 34 -7.42 -16.90 -31.54
N LEU A 35 -6.18 -16.50 -31.29
CA LEU A 35 -5.27 -16.05 -32.33
C LEU A 35 -4.85 -17.19 -33.28
N TYR A 36 -4.66 -18.40 -32.76
CA TYR A 36 -4.27 -19.57 -33.56
C TYR A 36 -5.36 -19.99 -34.55
N VAL A 37 -6.61 -19.99 -34.07
CA VAL A 37 -7.75 -20.42 -34.92
C VAL A 37 -8.05 -19.42 -36.04
N GLN A 38 -7.72 -18.13 -35.88
CA GLN A 38 -7.89 -17.05 -36.87
C GLN A 38 -9.29 -17.01 -37.56
N ASN A 39 -10.35 -17.38 -36.80
CA ASN A 39 -11.69 -17.39 -37.35
C ASN A 39 -12.20 -15.97 -37.56
N GLN A 40 -12.15 -15.51 -38.81
CA GLN A 40 -12.57 -14.16 -39.23
C GLN A 40 -14.11 -14.02 -39.33
N GLU A 41 -14.85 -15.11 -39.37
CA GLU A 41 -16.33 -15.12 -39.49
C GLU A 41 -17.05 -15.28 -38.16
N SER A 42 -16.32 -15.28 -37.07
CA SER A 42 -16.95 -15.39 -35.74
C SER A 42 -17.85 -14.19 -35.41
N ILE A 43 -19.08 -14.43 -35.00
CA ILE A 43 -20.05 -13.41 -34.59
C ILE A 43 -19.48 -12.55 -33.45
N LEU A 44 -18.61 -13.12 -32.58
CA LEU A 44 -18.00 -12.42 -31.46
C LEU A 44 -16.94 -11.42 -31.89
N THR A 45 -16.22 -11.70 -32.98
CA THR A 45 -15.11 -10.84 -33.46
C THR A 45 -15.46 -10.04 -34.69
N ASN A 46 -16.33 -10.54 -35.56
CA ASN A 46 -16.69 -9.90 -36.83
C ASN A 46 -17.95 -9.01 -36.69
N ASN A 47 -18.03 -8.22 -35.65
CA ASN A 47 -19.07 -7.20 -35.51
C ASN A 47 -18.42 -5.79 -35.41
N LYS A 48 -19.18 -4.77 -35.76
CA LYS A 48 -18.70 -3.38 -35.79
C LYS A 48 -18.11 -2.89 -34.49
N LEU A 49 -18.70 -3.31 -33.36
CA LEU A 49 -18.23 -2.89 -32.03
C LEU A 49 -16.91 -3.57 -31.67
N ALA A 50 -16.78 -4.87 -31.87
CA ALA A 50 -15.54 -5.61 -31.61
C ALA A 50 -14.39 -5.11 -32.50
N GLN A 51 -14.66 -4.86 -33.79
CA GLN A 51 -13.68 -4.30 -34.70
C GLN A 51 -13.27 -2.88 -34.33
N PHE A 52 -14.21 -2.03 -33.91
CA PHE A 52 -13.95 -0.69 -33.43
C PHE A 52 -13.06 -0.70 -32.17
N LEU A 53 -13.42 -1.50 -31.16
CA LEU A 53 -12.64 -1.64 -29.93
C LEU A 53 -11.27 -2.28 -30.18
N GLY A 54 -11.21 -3.30 -31.04
CA GLY A 54 -9.97 -3.99 -31.39
C GLY A 54 -8.97 -3.08 -32.09
N THR A 55 -9.41 -2.34 -33.10
CA THR A 55 -8.54 -1.41 -33.85
C THR A 55 -8.06 -0.21 -33.02
N SER A 56 -8.81 0.18 -31.99
CA SER A 56 -8.47 1.29 -31.10
C SER A 56 -7.89 0.84 -29.75
N SER A 57 -7.75 -0.47 -29.53
CA SER A 57 -7.42 -1.05 -28.22
C SER A 57 -6.12 -0.52 -27.61
N TYR A 58 -5.08 -0.38 -28.43
CA TYR A 58 -3.79 0.14 -27.98
C TYR A 58 -3.89 1.60 -27.51
N SER A 59 -4.54 2.45 -28.29
CA SER A 59 -4.74 3.85 -27.91
C SER A 59 -5.65 3.99 -26.71
N ILE A 60 -6.70 3.16 -26.59
CA ILE A 60 -7.57 3.12 -25.40
C ILE A 60 -6.74 2.72 -24.16
N TYR A 61 -5.87 1.71 -24.29
CA TYR A 61 -4.97 1.29 -23.22
C TYR A 61 -4.02 2.43 -22.77
N LEU A 62 -3.49 3.22 -23.69
CA LEU A 62 -2.64 4.35 -23.34
C LEU A 62 -3.40 5.46 -22.59
N TRP A 63 -4.63 5.75 -23.02
CA TRP A 63 -5.41 6.84 -22.42
C TRP A 63 -6.11 6.45 -21.10
N HIS A 64 -6.43 5.18 -20.88
CA HIS A 64 -7.14 4.81 -19.63
C HIS A 64 -6.30 5.07 -18.38
N TRP A 65 -4.98 4.85 -18.40
CA TRP A 65 -4.11 5.05 -17.25
C TRP A 65 -4.09 6.48 -16.71
N PRO A 66 -3.87 7.52 -17.52
CA PRO A 66 -3.99 8.91 -17.06
C PRO A 66 -5.35 9.23 -16.44
N ILE A 67 -6.42 8.68 -17.00
CA ILE A 67 -7.79 8.90 -16.50
C ILE A 67 -7.99 8.19 -15.14
N VAL A 68 -7.58 6.94 -15.02
CA VAL A 68 -7.62 6.19 -13.75
C VAL A 68 -6.79 6.89 -12.68
N PHE A 69 -5.58 7.33 -13.03
CA PHE A 69 -4.72 8.09 -12.12
C PHE A 69 -5.39 9.38 -11.65
N TRP A 70 -6.02 10.13 -12.57
CA TRP A 70 -6.75 11.35 -12.22
C TRP A 70 -7.94 11.07 -11.29
N MET A 71 -8.72 10.02 -11.58
CA MET A 71 -9.83 9.59 -10.74
C MET A 71 -9.36 9.21 -9.33
N PHE A 72 -8.27 8.43 -9.25
CA PHE A 72 -7.66 8.06 -7.97
C PHE A 72 -7.17 9.30 -7.19
N HIS A 73 -6.52 10.25 -7.90
CA HIS A 73 -6.05 11.50 -7.28
C HIS A 73 -7.21 12.35 -6.74
N LYS A 74 -8.38 12.30 -7.39
CA LYS A 74 -9.60 13.00 -6.93
C LYS A 74 -10.39 12.22 -5.89
N GLY A 75 -10.01 10.97 -5.56
CA GLY A 75 -10.74 10.11 -4.63
C GLY A 75 -12.09 9.63 -5.18
N GLN A 76 -12.23 9.53 -6.52
CA GLN A 76 -13.48 9.15 -7.19
C GLN A 76 -13.45 7.72 -7.74
N GLN A 77 -12.49 6.91 -7.35
CA GLN A 77 -12.30 5.54 -7.85
C GLN A 77 -13.46 4.59 -7.54
N ASN A 78 -14.28 4.89 -6.53
CA ASN A 78 -15.44 4.08 -6.13
C ASN A 78 -16.78 4.67 -6.62
N ASN A 79 -16.76 5.80 -7.30
CA ASN A 79 -17.97 6.47 -7.79
C ASN A 79 -18.34 5.94 -9.17
N ILE A 80 -19.47 5.23 -9.28
CA ILE A 80 -19.92 4.57 -10.52
C ILE A 80 -20.06 5.55 -11.69
N LEU A 81 -20.52 6.78 -11.42
CA LEU A 81 -20.66 7.81 -12.46
C LEU A 81 -19.28 8.21 -13.02
N PHE A 82 -18.28 8.44 -12.16
CA PHE A 82 -16.92 8.77 -12.59
C PHE A 82 -16.24 7.60 -13.28
N ILE A 83 -16.49 6.37 -12.85
CA ILE A 83 -15.99 5.17 -13.54
C ILE A 83 -16.56 5.10 -14.95
N THR A 84 -17.88 5.26 -15.11
CA THR A 84 -18.52 5.23 -16.41
C THR A 84 -18.02 6.35 -17.33
N LEU A 85 -17.95 7.57 -16.83
CA LEU A 85 -17.38 8.71 -17.58
C LEU A 85 -15.90 8.47 -17.93
N GLY A 86 -15.12 7.88 -17.03
CA GLY A 86 -13.73 7.53 -17.28
C GLY A 86 -13.55 6.51 -18.40
N ILE A 87 -14.38 5.47 -18.43
CA ILE A 87 -14.41 4.48 -19.52
C ILE A 87 -14.76 5.15 -20.85
N LEU A 88 -15.85 5.93 -20.89
CA LEU A 88 -16.28 6.61 -22.12
C LEU A 88 -15.21 7.58 -22.63
N THR A 89 -14.59 8.35 -21.73
CA THR A 89 -13.50 9.28 -22.08
C THR A 89 -12.27 8.52 -22.60
N SER A 90 -11.91 7.39 -21.99
CA SER A 90 -10.79 6.54 -22.47
C SER A 90 -11.04 6.02 -23.88
N VAL A 91 -12.26 5.54 -24.15
CA VAL A 91 -12.64 5.04 -25.48
C VAL A 91 -12.65 6.19 -26.50
N LEU A 92 -13.20 7.34 -26.17
CA LEU A 92 -13.24 8.51 -27.06
C LEU A 92 -11.84 9.01 -27.40
N LEU A 93 -11.00 9.25 -26.39
CA LEU A 93 -9.63 9.73 -26.60
C LEU A 93 -8.78 8.68 -27.33
N GLY A 94 -8.95 7.40 -27.00
CA GLY A 94 -8.29 6.29 -27.70
C GLY A 94 -8.66 6.26 -29.18
N TYR A 95 -9.94 6.37 -29.51
CA TYR A 95 -10.40 6.44 -30.90
C TYR A 95 -9.84 7.65 -31.65
N LEU A 96 -9.91 8.84 -31.04
CA LEU A 96 -9.38 10.06 -31.67
C LEU A 96 -7.87 9.97 -31.87
N SER A 97 -7.14 9.45 -30.88
CA SER A 97 -5.69 9.24 -30.96
C SER A 97 -5.32 8.26 -32.08
N GLY A 98 -5.99 7.10 -32.12
CA GLY A 98 -5.76 6.09 -33.16
C GLY A 98 -6.05 6.64 -34.55
N LYS A 99 -7.16 7.36 -34.75
CA LYS A 99 -7.59 7.89 -36.04
C LYS A 99 -6.73 9.05 -36.51
N TYR A 100 -6.42 10.02 -35.66
CA TYR A 100 -5.78 11.27 -36.08
C TYR A 100 -4.28 11.30 -35.85
N ILE A 101 -3.80 10.72 -34.75
CA ILE A 101 -2.38 10.76 -34.37
C ILE A 101 -1.63 9.58 -34.98
N GLU A 102 -2.02 8.36 -34.68
CA GLU A 102 -1.28 7.15 -35.10
C GLU A 102 -1.31 6.96 -36.58
N LYS A 103 -2.51 7.08 -37.21
CA LYS A 103 -2.66 6.94 -38.66
C LYS A 103 -1.93 8.04 -39.41
N TYR A 104 -1.98 9.30 -38.89
CA TYR A 104 -1.28 10.41 -39.52
C TYR A 104 0.25 10.23 -39.46
N ILE A 105 0.77 9.90 -38.28
CA ILE A 105 2.21 9.66 -38.07
C ILE A 105 2.66 8.45 -38.87
N GLY A 106 1.92 7.33 -38.84
CA GLY A 106 2.21 6.13 -39.61
C GLY A 106 2.27 6.37 -41.08
N ASN A 107 1.33 7.14 -41.66
CA ASN A 107 1.33 7.49 -43.07
C ASN A 107 2.49 8.44 -43.42
N LYS A 108 2.85 9.37 -42.56
CA LYS A 108 3.97 10.31 -42.78
C LYS A 108 5.34 9.62 -42.75
N LEU A 109 5.45 8.51 -42.02
CA LEU A 109 6.68 7.73 -41.88
C LEU A 109 6.81 6.65 -42.95
N LYS A 110 5.72 6.22 -43.60
CA LYS A 110 5.74 5.25 -44.70
C LYS A 110 6.51 5.83 -45.90
N GLY A 111 7.40 5.04 -46.47
CA GLY A 111 8.15 5.39 -47.68
C GLY A 111 9.32 6.35 -47.49
N LYS A 112 9.68 6.72 -46.28
CA LYS A 112 10.89 7.52 -46.02
C LYS A 112 12.12 6.63 -45.79
N THR A 113 13.29 7.14 -46.18
CA THR A 113 14.57 6.47 -45.87
C THR A 113 14.72 6.21 -44.40
N ILE A 114 15.31 5.08 -44.01
CA ILE A 114 15.41 4.55 -42.64
C ILE A 114 15.98 5.57 -41.63
N LEU A 115 16.83 6.49 -42.08
CA LEU A 115 17.48 7.49 -41.21
C LEU A 115 16.53 8.53 -40.61
N LYS A 116 15.55 9.05 -41.37
CA LYS A 116 14.63 10.11 -40.89
C LYS A 116 13.61 9.64 -39.85
N PRO A 117 12.94 8.47 -40.01
CA PRO A 117 12.08 7.92 -38.98
C PRO A 117 12.83 7.62 -37.67
N ASN A 118 14.03 7.03 -37.75
CA ASN A 118 14.83 6.72 -36.59
C ASN A 118 15.25 7.98 -35.81
N LEU A 119 15.61 9.05 -36.50
CA LEU A 119 15.96 10.32 -35.86
C LEU A 119 14.78 10.94 -35.10
N ILE A 120 13.55 10.85 -35.64
CA ILE A 120 12.34 11.33 -35.00
C ILE A 120 12.06 10.50 -33.72
N ILE A 121 12.18 9.19 -33.82
CA ILE A 121 11.98 8.29 -32.64
C ILE A 121 13.03 8.59 -31.58
N ILE A 122 14.31 8.65 -31.93
CA ILE A 122 15.41 8.92 -31.00
C ILE A 122 15.23 10.29 -30.34
N SER A 123 14.89 11.34 -31.10
CA SER A 123 14.68 12.67 -30.53
C SER A 123 13.47 12.74 -29.61
N SER A 124 12.40 12.02 -29.95
CA SER A 124 11.22 11.92 -29.07
C SER A 124 11.54 11.18 -27.77
N CYS A 125 12.24 10.05 -27.84
CA CYS A 125 12.71 9.32 -26.66
C CYS A 125 13.66 10.18 -25.81
N ALA A 126 14.61 10.86 -26.42
CA ALA A 126 15.53 11.76 -25.72
C ALA A 126 14.78 12.91 -25.00
N SER A 127 13.76 13.48 -25.65
CA SER A 127 12.93 14.52 -25.05
C SER A 127 12.14 14.00 -23.83
N ILE A 128 11.55 12.81 -23.94
CA ILE A 128 10.83 12.18 -22.81
C ILE A 128 11.79 11.89 -21.65
N VAL A 129 12.97 11.34 -21.93
CA VAL A 129 14.00 11.08 -20.94
C VAL A 129 14.45 12.38 -20.28
N ALA A 130 14.69 13.45 -21.04
CA ALA A 130 15.08 14.74 -20.50
C ALA A 130 14.00 15.35 -19.57
N ILE A 131 12.74 15.33 -19.99
CA ILE A 131 11.60 15.79 -19.19
C ILE A 131 11.48 14.94 -17.91
N SER A 132 11.58 13.63 -18.03
CA SER A 132 11.51 12.72 -16.89
C SER A 132 12.66 12.95 -15.91
N ALA A 133 13.88 13.19 -16.43
CA ALA A 133 15.05 13.52 -15.62
C ALA A 133 14.84 14.85 -14.86
N VAL A 134 14.31 15.88 -15.52
CA VAL A 134 13.99 17.16 -14.87
C VAL A 134 12.97 16.95 -13.76
N VAL A 135 11.88 16.22 -14.02
CA VAL A 135 10.85 15.91 -13.01
C VAL A 135 11.45 15.13 -11.85
N PHE A 136 12.30 14.14 -12.12
CA PHE A 136 12.98 13.35 -11.10
C PHE A 136 13.95 14.17 -10.25
N LEU A 137 14.85 14.93 -10.88
CA LEU A 137 15.84 15.75 -10.19
C LEU A 137 15.22 16.89 -9.37
N THR A 138 14.10 17.41 -9.82
CA THR A 138 13.34 18.46 -9.11
C THR A 138 12.31 17.90 -8.12
N GLN A 139 12.32 16.58 -7.88
CA GLN A 139 11.37 15.91 -6.98
C GLN A 139 9.90 16.24 -7.29
N GLY A 140 9.55 16.20 -8.57
CA GLY A 140 8.17 16.39 -9.02
C GLY A 140 7.83 17.81 -9.46
N ALA A 141 8.78 18.54 -10.04
CA ALA A 141 8.63 19.93 -10.48
C ALA A 141 8.32 20.88 -9.31
N ASN A 142 9.29 21.55 -8.84
CA ASN A 142 9.38 22.46 -7.71
C ASN A 142 8.03 22.87 -7.07
N LEU A 143 7.91 22.77 -5.76
CA LEU A 143 6.72 23.12 -4.97
C LEU A 143 6.09 24.47 -5.36
N ASN A 144 6.89 25.43 -5.80
CA ASN A 144 6.44 26.74 -6.26
C ASN A 144 5.53 26.70 -7.51
N ILE A 145 5.56 25.63 -8.30
CA ILE A 145 4.63 25.43 -9.44
C ILE A 145 3.28 24.93 -8.95
N ARG A 146 3.26 24.14 -7.86
CA ARG A 146 2.03 23.53 -7.33
C ARG A 146 1.36 24.41 -6.27
N TYR A 147 2.17 25.00 -5.40
CA TYR A 147 1.72 25.87 -4.31
C TYR A 147 2.68 27.06 -4.22
N ALA A 148 2.14 28.26 -4.08
CA ALA A 148 2.97 29.44 -3.83
C ALA A 148 3.83 29.19 -2.58
N ALA A 149 5.08 29.65 -2.61
CA ALA A 149 5.98 29.56 -1.46
C ALA A 149 5.32 30.23 -0.24
N ASN A 150 5.54 29.65 0.94
CA ASN A 150 4.95 30.12 2.21
C ASN A 150 3.42 29.95 2.37
N THR A 151 2.75 29.24 1.46
CA THR A 151 1.37 28.84 1.75
C THR A 151 1.37 27.74 2.83
N PRO A 152 0.32 27.66 3.67
CA PRO A 152 0.18 26.59 4.65
C PRO A 152 0.36 25.20 4.04
N GLN A 153 -0.14 24.98 2.81
CA GLN A 153 -0.01 23.73 2.08
C GLN A 153 1.47 23.42 1.74
N ALA A 154 2.21 24.42 1.25
CA ALA A 154 3.64 24.24 0.94
C ALA A 154 4.44 23.93 2.21
N LEU A 155 4.20 24.63 3.30
CA LEU A 155 4.85 24.41 4.59
C LEU A 155 4.53 23.02 5.16
N LEU A 156 3.29 22.55 5.02
CA LEU A 156 2.92 21.19 5.45
C LEU A 156 3.67 20.12 4.64
N VAL A 157 3.72 20.28 3.32
CA VAL A 157 4.43 19.32 2.45
C VAL A 157 5.91 19.31 2.78
N GLU A 158 6.53 20.48 2.95
CA GLU A 158 7.94 20.60 3.31
C GLU A 158 8.23 19.94 4.67
N LYS A 159 7.42 20.22 5.68
CA LYS A 159 7.53 19.60 7.00
C LYS A 159 7.44 18.08 6.89
N TYR A 160 6.43 17.55 6.19
CA TYR A 160 6.25 16.12 5.99
C TYR A 160 7.43 15.47 5.28
N LEU A 161 7.96 16.10 4.22
CA LEU A 161 9.13 15.60 3.50
C LEU A 161 10.39 15.60 4.37
N ASN A 162 10.59 16.61 5.21
CA ASN A 162 11.74 16.69 6.10
C ASN A 162 11.66 15.66 7.24
N GLU A 163 10.50 15.45 7.83
CA GLU A 163 10.29 14.41 8.83
C GLU A 163 10.51 13.01 8.23
N HIS A 164 10.11 12.79 6.98
CA HIS A 164 10.26 11.50 6.30
C HIS A 164 11.72 11.12 6.01
N LYS A 165 12.63 12.09 5.90
CA LYS A 165 14.08 11.84 5.71
C LYS A 165 14.71 11.05 6.85
N ASN A 166 14.13 11.08 8.04
CA ASN A 166 14.63 10.40 9.23
C ASN A 166 13.84 9.14 9.61
N ILE A 167 12.97 8.67 8.71
CA ILE A 167 12.06 7.56 9.00
C ILE A 167 12.81 6.28 9.38
N ASP A 168 13.94 6.01 8.73
CA ASP A 168 14.76 4.82 8.99
C ASP A 168 15.21 4.74 10.46
N LYS A 169 15.66 5.87 11.00
CA LYS A 169 16.06 5.97 12.41
C LYS A 169 14.86 5.97 13.36
N ALA A 170 13.78 6.64 12.97
CA ALA A 170 12.56 6.70 13.77
C ALA A 170 11.93 5.32 13.93
N TYR A 171 11.85 4.55 12.85
CA TYR A 171 11.23 3.23 12.80
C TYR A 171 12.19 2.09 13.18
N MET A 172 13.50 2.34 13.24
CA MET A 172 14.53 1.32 13.38
C MET A 172 14.39 0.25 12.27
N LEU A 173 14.47 0.64 11.00
CA LEU A 173 14.24 -0.27 9.88
C LEU A 173 15.23 -1.45 9.82
N GLN A 174 16.38 -1.36 10.48
CA GLN A 174 17.28 -2.50 10.68
C GLN A 174 16.64 -3.64 11.52
N CYS A 175 15.52 -3.35 12.21
CA CYS A 175 14.73 -4.32 12.98
C CYS A 175 13.50 -4.83 12.22
N ASP A 176 13.36 -4.45 10.95
CA ASP A 176 12.30 -4.91 10.04
C ASP A 176 12.80 -6.06 9.18
N VAL A 177 12.24 -7.25 9.40
CA VAL A 177 12.67 -8.48 8.70
C VAL A 177 12.40 -8.38 7.19
N TYR A 178 11.28 -7.75 6.77
CA TYR A 178 10.98 -7.58 5.35
C TYR A 178 11.94 -6.60 4.69
N SER A 179 12.22 -5.46 5.32
CA SER A 179 13.21 -4.51 4.80
C SER A 179 14.61 -5.15 4.65
N ASN A 180 15.01 -5.96 5.62
CA ASN A 180 16.29 -6.67 5.56
C ASN A 180 16.30 -7.74 4.46
N LEU A 181 15.20 -8.47 4.28
CA LEU A 181 15.07 -9.43 3.18
C LEU A 181 15.22 -8.76 1.82
N ILE A 182 14.51 -7.65 1.58
CA ILE A 182 14.58 -6.92 0.31
C ILE A 182 15.98 -6.31 0.07
N ASN A 183 16.60 -5.74 1.10
CA ASN A 183 17.86 -5.02 0.94
C ASN A 183 19.10 -5.94 0.94
N SER A 184 19.06 -7.05 1.67
CA SER A 184 20.21 -7.93 1.86
C SER A 184 19.99 -9.40 1.51
N GLY A 185 18.77 -9.78 1.11
CA GLY A 185 18.38 -11.18 0.85
C GLY A 185 18.30 -12.04 2.12
N LYS A 186 18.30 -11.44 3.32
CA LYS A 186 18.33 -12.17 4.59
C LYS A 186 17.16 -11.82 5.49
N THR A 187 16.54 -12.83 6.09
CA THR A 187 15.44 -12.67 7.07
C THR A 187 15.97 -12.57 8.51
N ILE A 188 16.94 -11.69 8.73
CA ILE A 188 17.58 -11.45 10.02
C ILE A 188 17.36 -10.01 10.45
N ILE A 189 17.58 -9.72 11.72
CA ILE A 189 17.59 -8.37 12.28
C ILE A 189 19.00 -8.01 12.78
N ASP A 190 19.26 -6.72 12.89
CA ASP A 190 20.50 -6.22 13.47
C ASP A 190 20.55 -6.50 14.98
N SER A 191 21.75 -6.73 15.52
CA SER A 191 21.93 -7.00 16.96
C SER A 191 21.50 -5.84 17.84
N SER A 192 21.53 -4.60 17.34
CA SER A 192 21.05 -3.40 18.06
C SER A 192 19.53 -3.40 18.32
N CYS A 193 18.78 -4.29 17.65
CA CYS A 193 17.34 -4.46 17.86
C CYS A 193 16.99 -5.13 19.18
N LEU A 194 17.96 -5.79 19.79
CA LEU A 194 17.81 -6.53 21.04
C LEU A 194 18.81 -5.99 22.07
N SER A 195 18.31 -5.50 23.16
CA SER A 195 19.11 -4.98 24.27
C SER A 195 18.77 -5.79 25.53
N ASN A 196 19.78 -6.33 26.15
CA ASN A 196 19.66 -6.95 27.48
C ASN A 196 20.49 -6.15 28.46
N LYS A 197 19.85 -5.29 29.25
CA LYS A 197 20.50 -4.53 30.33
C LYS A 197 20.02 -5.11 31.63
N ASP A 198 20.94 -5.61 32.43
CA ASP A 198 20.64 -6.17 33.73
C ASP A 198 20.05 -5.10 34.67
N ASN A 199 19.10 -5.50 35.48
CA ASN A 199 18.41 -4.67 36.51
C ASN A 199 17.63 -3.46 35.93
N VAL A 200 17.25 -3.48 34.67
CA VAL A 200 16.44 -2.44 34.03
C VAL A 200 15.16 -3.05 33.46
N LYS A 201 14.02 -2.38 33.69
CA LYS A 201 12.77 -2.81 33.03
C LYS A 201 12.90 -2.79 31.52
N SER A 202 12.27 -3.76 30.87
CA SER A 202 12.39 -3.96 29.43
C SER A 202 11.05 -3.89 28.72
N ILE A 203 11.08 -3.28 27.54
CA ILE A 203 9.95 -3.20 26.61
C ILE A 203 10.33 -3.99 25.36
N PHE A 204 9.41 -4.83 24.89
CA PHE A 204 9.52 -5.50 23.60
C PHE A 204 8.39 -5.03 22.68
N LEU A 205 8.74 -4.39 21.57
CA LEU A 205 7.80 -3.90 20.55
C LEU A 205 7.72 -4.92 19.42
N TRP A 206 6.51 -5.42 19.14
CA TRP A 206 6.25 -6.45 18.15
C TRP A 206 5.07 -6.09 17.25
N GLY A 207 5.24 -6.26 15.93
CA GLY A 207 4.17 -6.05 14.95
C GLY A 207 4.66 -5.63 13.57
N ASP A 208 3.83 -4.89 12.85
CA ASP A 208 4.13 -4.39 11.51
C ASP A 208 4.69 -2.95 11.51
N SER A 209 4.59 -2.23 10.38
CA SER A 209 5.02 -0.83 10.27
C SER A 209 4.31 0.12 11.25
N HIS A 210 3.10 -0.22 11.71
CA HIS A 210 2.40 0.55 12.74
C HIS A 210 3.07 0.41 14.13
N SER A 211 3.61 -0.76 14.45
CA SER A 211 4.46 -0.90 15.65
C SER A 211 5.75 -0.07 15.51
N GLN A 212 6.37 -0.10 14.33
CA GLN A 212 7.59 0.69 14.09
C GLN A 212 7.34 2.20 14.23
N ALA A 213 6.15 2.69 13.82
CA ALA A 213 5.77 4.09 13.99
C ALA A 213 5.74 4.53 15.47
N LEU A 214 5.50 3.62 16.40
CA LEU A 214 5.55 3.90 17.86
C LEU A 214 6.97 3.91 18.42
N SER A 215 7.95 3.38 17.69
CA SER A 215 9.31 3.11 18.18
C SER A 215 10.00 4.35 18.74
N LEU A 216 10.04 5.45 17.98
CA LEU A 216 10.69 6.69 18.43
C LEU A 216 10.02 7.24 19.67
N GLY A 217 8.68 7.32 19.69
CA GLY A 217 7.93 7.81 20.83
C GLY A 217 8.18 6.99 22.10
N LEU A 218 8.16 5.67 22.00
CA LEU A 218 8.42 4.78 23.14
C LEU A 218 9.85 4.93 23.65
N ARG A 219 10.85 4.94 22.78
CA ARG A 219 12.26 5.09 23.17
C ARG A 219 12.55 6.42 23.83
N THR A 220 11.92 7.49 23.36
CA THR A 220 12.09 8.83 23.95
C THR A 220 11.31 9.01 25.25
N SER A 221 10.14 8.39 25.39
CA SER A 221 9.32 8.47 26.60
C SER A 221 9.83 7.55 27.71
N PHE A 222 10.54 6.47 27.38
CA PHE A 222 11.06 5.50 28.34
C PHE A 222 12.59 5.30 28.20
N PRO A 223 13.41 6.34 28.36
CA PRO A 223 14.86 6.28 28.10
C PRO A 223 15.60 5.35 29.07
N ASN A 224 15.02 5.10 30.24
CA ASN A 224 15.59 4.23 31.27
C ASN A 224 15.18 2.76 31.13
N TYR A 225 14.44 2.39 30.07
CA TYR A 225 14.06 1.01 29.80
C TYR A 225 15.00 0.37 28.78
N SER A 226 15.23 -0.92 28.90
CA SER A 226 15.82 -1.71 27.82
C SER A 226 14.79 -1.86 26.69
N PHE A 227 15.08 -1.38 25.50
CA PHE A 227 14.13 -1.39 24.40
C PHE A 227 14.50 -2.45 23.35
N ASN A 228 13.57 -3.32 23.05
CA ASN A 228 13.71 -4.39 22.07
C ASN A 228 12.62 -4.23 21.01
N GLN A 229 12.95 -4.49 19.74
CA GLN A 229 12.02 -4.37 18.65
C GLN A 229 12.27 -5.44 17.58
N ILE A 230 11.20 -6.15 17.22
CA ILE A 230 11.18 -7.00 16.03
C ILE A 230 9.85 -6.73 15.32
N GLY A 231 9.94 -6.37 14.05
CA GLY A 231 8.79 -6.13 13.20
C GLY A 231 9.01 -6.63 11.78
N SER A 232 7.94 -6.60 11.00
CA SER A 232 8.01 -6.81 9.56
C SER A 232 6.88 -6.03 8.89
N SER A 233 7.23 -5.12 8.00
CA SER A 233 6.26 -4.31 7.26
C SER A 233 5.21 -5.18 6.59
N GLY A 234 3.92 -4.81 6.76
CA GLY A 234 2.78 -5.55 6.22
C GLY A 234 2.49 -6.91 6.89
N CYS A 235 3.09 -7.19 8.05
CA CYS A 235 2.95 -8.46 8.76
C CYS A 235 2.20 -8.28 10.07
N LYS A 236 0.99 -8.79 10.15
CA LYS A 236 0.27 -8.85 11.43
C LYS A 236 0.86 -9.90 12.37
N VAL A 237 0.68 -9.66 13.65
CA VAL A 237 1.11 -10.59 14.70
C VAL A 237 0.31 -11.89 14.62
N SER A 238 1.00 -13.03 14.60
CA SER A 238 0.37 -14.34 14.50
C SER A 238 1.26 -15.44 15.06
N LEU A 239 0.64 -16.46 15.64
CA LEU A 239 1.29 -17.72 16.01
C LEU A 239 1.29 -18.74 14.86
N THR A 240 0.51 -18.49 13.83
CA THR A 240 0.35 -19.36 12.67
C THR A 240 0.87 -18.71 11.40
N GLN A 241 1.08 -19.52 10.37
CA GLN A 241 1.50 -18.97 9.07
C GLN A 241 0.38 -18.14 8.44
N PRO A 242 0.69 -16.93 7.93
CA PRO A 242 -0.29 -16.10 7.24
C PRO A 242 -0.70 -16.76 5.91
N MET A 243 -2.02 -16.95 5.72
CA MET A 243 -2.56 -17.52 4.48
C MET A 243 -2.85 -16.47 3.42
N ASP A 244 -2.93 -15.22 3.81
CA ASP A 244 -3.25 -14.06 2.99
C ASP A 244 -2.02 -13.36 2.37
N LEU A 245 -0.81 -13.81 2.71
CA LEU A 245 0.45 -13.29 2.19
C LEU A 245 1.12 -14.29 1.23
N ASN A 246 1.93 -13.76 0.30
CA ASN A 246 2.66 -14.54 -0.68
C ASN A 246 4.11 -14.05 -0.84
N GLY A 247 4.97 -14.89 -1.45
CA GLY A 247 6.35 -14.53 -1.80
C GLY A 247 7.20 -14.10 -0.60
N GLU A 248 8.04 -13.12 -0.82
CA GLU A 248 8.99 -12.58 0.17
C GLU A 248 8.29 -11.99 1.39
N LEU A 249 7.13 -11.34 1.20
CA LEU A 249 6.36 -10.77 2.31
C LEU A 249 5.88 -11.87 3.27
N LYS A 250 5.42 -13.01 2.74
CA LYS A 250 5.04 -14.17 3.55
C LYS A 250 6.24 -14.74 4.30
N GLN A 251 7.37 -14.93 3.62
CA GLN A 251 8.60 -15.45 4.21
C GLN A 251 9.08 -14.56 5.36
N ALA A 252 9.14 -13.24 5.13
CA ALA A 252 9.56 -12.28 6.14
C ALA A 252 8.60 -12.25 7.34
N CYS A 253 7.30 -12.33 7.09
CA CYS A 253 6.28 -12.33 8.14
C CYS A 253 6.39 -13.56 9.05
N ILE A 254 6.54 -14.75 8.47
CA ILE A 254 6.74 -15.99 9.24
C ILE A 254 7.99 -15.85 10.12
N GLN A 255 9.08 -15.42 9.52
CA GLN A 255 10.36 -15.32 10.24
C GLN A 255 10.32 -14.25 11.34
N ALA A 256 9.68 -13.10 11.10
CA ALA A 256 9.53 -12.04 12.10
C ALA A 256 8.75 -12.52 13.33
N ASN A 257 7.64 -13.23 13.13
CA ASN A 257 6.84 -13.76 14.23
C ASN A 257 7.61 -14.84 15.01
N ILE A 258 8.36 -15.73 14.35
CA ILE A 258 9.22 -16.72 15.01
C ILE A 258 10.31 -16.01 15.84
N LEU A 259 11.05 -15.08 15.23
CA LEU A 259 12.11 -14.34 15.91
C LEU A 259 11.56 -13.55 17.12
N ALA A 260 10.39 -12.93 16.99
CA ALA A 260 9.78 -12.19 18.09
C ALA A 260 9.44 -13.11 19.26
N LEU A 261 8.77 -14.22 18.99
CA LEU A 261 8.37 -15.20 20.04
C LEU A 261 9.58 -15.82 20.74
N ASP A 262 10.61 -16.24 19.96
CA ASP A 262 11.83 -16.82 20.52
C ASP A 262 12.58 -15.83 21.42
N ASN A 263 12.68 -14.58 20.99
CA ASN A 263 13.35 -13.56 21.79
C ASN A 263 12.53 -13.11 23.00
N ILE A 264 11.20 -13.00 22.89
CA ILE A 264 10.34 -12.74 24.05
C ILE A 264 10.47 -13.84 25.09
N LYS A 265 10.46 -15.12 24.67
CA LYS A 265 10.64 -16.27 25.55
C LYS A 265 12.00 -16.25 26.26
N LYS A 266 13.06 -15.86 25.53
CA LYS A 266 14.44 -15.79 26.03
C LYS A 266 14.64 -14.60 26.99
N LEU A 267 14.18 -13.42 26.59
CA LEU A 267 14.43 -12.15 27.30
C LEU A 267 13.47 -11.92 28.44
N LYS A 268 12.27 -12.52 28.40
CA LYS A 268 11.17 -12.34 29.38
C LYS A 268 10.93 -10.87 29.72
N PRO A 269 10.59 -10.02 28.72
CA PRO A 269 10.45 -8.60 28.94
C PRO A 269 9.32 -8.28 29.91
N ASN A 270 9.45 -7.21 30.70
CA ASN A 270 8.38 -6.74 31.57
C ASN A 270 7.13 -6.32 30.79
N TYR A 271 7.34 -5.69 29.63
CA TYR A 271 6.25 -5.21 28.79
C TYR A 271 6.41 -5.75 27.36
N VAL A 272 5.35 -6.34 26.82
CA VAL A 272 5.22 -6.60 25.38
C VAL A 272 4.17 -5.65 24.83
N ILE A 273 4.56 -4.80 23.88
CA ILE A 273 3.68 -3.88 23.17
C ILE A 273 3.48 -4.41 21.76
N ILE A 274 2.24 -4.62 21.38
CA ILE A 274 1.84 -5.15 20.07
C ILE A 274 1.05 -4.09 19.33
N ALA A 275 1.43 -3.81 18.06
CA ALA A 275 0.66 -2.93 17.18
C ALA A 275 0.69 -3.42 15.74
N GLN A 276 -0.42 -3.28 15.05
CA GLN A 276 -0.58 -3.67 13.65
C GLN A 276 -1.57 -2.74 12.95
N GLN A 277 -1.54 -2.71 11.61
CA GLN A 277 -2.32 -1.79 10.80
C GLN A 277 -3.83 -2.08 10.86
N ASN A 278 -4.21 -3.34 10.66
CA ASN A 278 -5.60 -3.77 10.48
C ASN A 278 -5.82 -5.19 11.01
N ASP A 279 -7.01 -5.76 10.74
CA ASP A 279 -7.41 -7.12 11.16
C ASP A 279 -7.35 -7.37 12.68
N HIS A 280 -7.51 -6.33 13.51
CA HIS A 280 -7.51 -6.45 14.95
C HIS A 280 -8.65 -7.36 15.45
N ASP A 281 -9.79 -7.36 14.77
CA ASP A 281 -10.95 -8.20 15.05
C ASP A 281 -10.74 -9.68 14.66
N LYS A 282 -9.79 -9.97 13.75
CA LYS A 282 -9.50 -11.31 13.24
C LYS A 282 -8.25 -11.94 13.84
N THR A 283 -7.49 -11.19 14.63
CA THR A 283 -6.28 -11.70 15.28
C THR A 283 -6.66 -12.57 16.47
N ASP A 284 -6.04 -13.75 16.57
CA ASP A 284 -6.27 -14.67 17.72
C ASP A 284 -5.55 -14.17 18.97
N TRP A 285 -6.11 -13.10 19.55
CA TRP A 285 -5.57 -12.51 20.77
C TRP A 285 -5.51 -13.48 21.93
N ASN A 286 -6.47 -14.42 22.05
CA ASN A 286 -6.49 -15.38 23.15
C ASN A 286 -5.23 -16.26 23.13
N SER A 287 -4.91 -16.86 21.99
CA SER A 287 -3.71 -17.71 21.86
C SER A 287 -2.42 -16.92 22.05
N ILE A 288 -2.34 -15.69 21.50
CA ILE A 288 -1.18 -14.82 21.66
C ILE A 288 -0.97 -14.47 23.14
N ILE A 289 -2.00 -14.01 23.83
CA ILE A 289 -1.95 -13.62 25.25
C ILE A 289 -1.52 -14.82 26.11
N ASN A 290 -2.13 -15.99 25.91
CA ASN A 290 -1.78 -17.21 26.65
C ASN A 290 -0.32 -17.61 26.41
N THR A 291 0.17 -17.51 25.20
CA THR A 291 1.57 -17.79 24.86
C THR A 291 2.51 -16.82 25.58
N LEU A 292 2.24 -15.53 25.51
CA LEU A 292 3.07 -14.51 26.18
C LEU A 292 3.06 -14.65 27.70
N ASN A 293 1.91 -14.99 28.28
CA ASN A 293 1.78 -15.29 29.72
C ASN A 293 2.61 -16.51 30.12
N SER A 294 2.61 -17.56 29.27
CA SER A 294 3.43 -18.76 29.53
C SER A 294 4.94 -18.48 29.47
N TYR A 295 5.36 -17.41 28.76
CA TYR A 295 6.75 -16.96 28.72
C TYR A 295 7.13 -16.07 29.92
N GLY A 296 6.16 -15.70 30.76
CA GLY A 296 6.40 -14.90 31.97
C GLY A 296 6.40 -13.39 31.70
N VAL A 297 5.72 -12.91 30.66
CA VAL A 297 5.55 -11.47 30.40
C VAL A 297 4.67 -10.85 31.48
N GLU A 298 5.15 -9.76 32.12
CA GLU A 298 4.41 -9.13 33.22
C GLU A 298 3.19 -8.36 32.74
N LYS A 299 3.32 -7.61 31.62
CA LYS A 299 2.23 -6.84 31.02
C LYS A 299 2.24 -6.90 29.51
N ILE A 300 1.06 -7.09 28.93
CA ILE A 300 0.81 -7.11 27.50
C ILE A 300 -0.05 -5.90 27.16
N ILE A 301 0.42 -5.07 26.23
CA ILE A 301 -0.28 -3.89 25.75
C ILE A 301 -0.57 -4.09 24.27
N ILE A 302 -1.83 -4.21 23.94
CA ILE A 302 -2.30 -4.28 22.55
C ILE A 302 -2.72 -2.87 22.15
N VAL A 303 -2.02 -2.30 21.17
CA VAL A 303 -2.34 -0.99 20.61
C VAL A 303 -3.25 -1.19 19.41
N GLY A 304 -4.43 -0.62 19.48
CA GLY A 304 -5.45 -0.68 18.46
C GLY A 304 -5.10 0.12 17.21
N ALA A 305 -5.98 0.09 16.24
CA ALA A 305 -5.79 0.76 14.97
C ALA A 305 -5.68 2.28 15.13
N VAL A 306 -4.89 2.91 14.26
CA VAL A 306 -4.91 4.37 14.08
C VAL A 306 -6.03 4.75 13.12
N PRO A 307 -6.63 5.95 13.24
CA PRO A 307 -7.58 6.46 12.26
C PRO A 307 -6.91 6.51 10.87
N GLN A 308 -7.62 6.03 9.85
CA GLN A 308 -7.12 6.00 8.46
C GLN A 308 -8.10 6.74 7.55
N TRP A 309 -7.57 7.39 6.52
CA TRP A 309 -8.34 8.16 5.55
C TRP A 309 -8.08 7.69 4.12
N HIS A 310 -9.13 7.75 3.30
CA HIS A 310 -9.05 7.54 1.86
C HIS A 310 -9.61 8.76 1.11
N PRO A 311 -8.74 9.55 0.43
CA PRO A 311 -7.29 9.42 0.30
C PRO A 311 -6.56 9.67 1.63
N SER A 312 -5.26 9.35 1.69
CA SER A 312 -4.46 9.46 2.93
C SER A 312 -4.56 10.82 3.60
N LEU A 313 -4.48 10.86 4.92
CA LEU A 313 -4.63 12.08 5.74
C LEU A 313 -3.83 13.29 5.24
N PRO A 314 -2.55 13.19 4.81
CA PRO A 314 -1.83 14.33 4.24
C PRO A 314 -2.53 14.93 3.01
N LYS A 315 -3.14 14.08 2.17
CA LYS A 315 -3.89 14.54 0.99
C LYS A 315 -5.21 15.21 1.36
N VAL A 316 -5.89 14.70 2.38
CA VAL A 316 -7.11 15.34 2.94
C VAL A 316 -6.75 16.72 3.46
N LYS A 317 -5.71 16.80 4.28
CA LYS A 317 -5.21 18.07 4.84
C LYS A 317 -4.84 19.12 3.80
N ILE A 318 -4.17 18.74 2.73
CA ILE A 318 -3.76 19.66 1.67
C ILE A 318 -4.97 20.21 0.90
N LYS A 319 -6.05 19.42 0.77
CA LYS A 319 -7.26 19.83 0.03
C LYS A 319 -8.14 20.80 0.82
N ASP A 320 -8.15 20.72 2.13
CA ASP A 320 -8.98 21.54 2.98
C ASP A 320 -8.24 22.82 3.37
N ALA A 321 -8.55 23.93 2.68
CA ALA A 321 -7.95 25.23 2.97
C ALA A 321 -8.26 25.73 4.39
N ASN A 322 -9.38 25.30 4.99
CA ASN A 322 -9.78 25.63 6.36
C ASN A 322 -9.11 24.75 7.40
N PHE A 323 -8.45 23.70 6.99
CA PHE A 323 -7.81 22.72 7.88
C PHE A 323 -6.84 23.36 8.89
N TYR A 324 -6.16 24.44 8.51
CA TYR A 324 -5.17 25.10 9.37
C TYR A 324 -5.79 25.93 10.49
N THR A 325 -7.06 26.26 10.36
CA THR A 325 -7.81 27.05 11.35
C THR A 325 -8.72 26.19 12.21
N GLN A 326 -8.96 24.93 11.83
CA GLN A 326 -9.81 24.01 12.55
C GLN A 326 -8.97 23.00 13.34
N SER A 327 -9.26 22.85 14.63
CA SER A 327 -8.71 21.81 15.49
C SER A 327 -9.22 20.41 15.16
N LYS A 328 -10.28 20.31 14.35
CA LYS A 328 -10.94 19.04 13.99
C LYS A 328 -10.69 18.71 12.51
N ILE A 329 -10.36 17.44 12.25
CA ILE A 329 -10.26 16.89 10.90
C ILE A 329 -11.66 16.46 10.49
N ASN A 330 -12.10 16.90 9.30
CA ASN A 330 -13.38 16.49 8.75
C ASN A 330 -13.41 14.97 8.49
N ASP A 331 -14.55 14.33 8.75
CA ASP A 331 -14.78 12.87 8.60
C ASP A 331 -14.74 12.38 7.14
N ASN A 332 -14.69 13.30 6.18
CA ASN A 332 -14.65 12.97 4.77
C ASN A 332 -13.46 12.05 4.43
N GLY A 333 -13.78 10.78 4.15
CA GLY A 333 -12.81 9.76 3.77
C GLY A 333 -12.23 8.97 4.93
N LEU A 334 -12.70 9.15 6.17
CA LEU A 334 -12.34 8.31 7.31
C LEU A 334 -12.83 6.87 7.08
N ASP A 335 -11.97 5.90 7.32
CA ASP A 335 -12.32 4.48 7.18
C ASP A 335 -13.13 3.99 8.38
N LEU A 336 -14.45 3.98 8.20
CA LEU A 336 -15.39 3.55 9.26
C LEU A 336 -15.23 2.07 9.61
N LYS A 337 -14.77 1.24 8.68
CA LYS A 337 -14.57 -0.18 8.94
C LYS A 337 -13.45 -0.43 9.94
N ILE A 338 -12.34 0.31 9.85
CA ILE A 338 -11.25 0.22 10.81
C ILE A 338 -11.71 0.60 12.24
N ILE A 339 -12.62 1.58 12.35
CA ILE A 339 -13.20 1.97 13.64
C ILE A 339 -14.03 0.84 14.24
N GLU A 340 -14.84 0.20 13.42
CA GLU A 340 -15.67 -0.94 13.84
C GLU A 340 -14.82 -2.15 14.25
N ASP A 341 -13.80 -2.49 13.45
CA ASP A 341 -12.89 -3.61 13.68
C ASP A 341 -12.06 -3.38 14.98
N ASP A 342 -11.62 -2.15 15.24
CA ASP A 342 -10.94 -1.77 16.49
C ASP A 342 -11.85 -1.93 17.72
N ALA A 343 -13.10 -1.47 17.60
CA ALA A 343 -14.07 -1.58 18.69
C ALA A 343 -14.42 -3.05 19.03
N LYS A 344 -14.56 -3.91 18.01
CA LYS A 344 -14.78 -5.35 18.18
C LYS A 344 -13.59 -6.01 18.89
N ALA A 345 -12.37 -5.69 18.48
CA ALA A 345 -11.15 -6.22 19.08
C ALA A 345 -11.03 -5.79 20.54
N GLU A 346 -11.28 -4.52 20.86
CA GLU A 346 -11.27 -4.02 22.24
C GLU A 346 -12.26 -4.77 23.12
N GLN A 347 -13.51 -4.95 22.63
CA GLN A 347 -14.53 -5.70 23.36
C GLN A 347 -14.13 -7.15 23.59
N PHE A 348 -13.53 -7.79 22.58
CA PHE A 348 -13.05 -9.17 22.69
C PHE A 348 -11.95 -9.28 23.77
N VAL A 349 -10.92 -8.44 23.71
CA VAL A 349 -9.81 -8.47 24.68
C VAL A 349 -10.30 -8.17 26.09
N LYS A 350 -11.23 -7.23 26.27
CA LYS A 350 -11.84 -6.95 27.58
C LYS A 350 -12.61 -8.16 28.13
N LYS A 351 -13.31 -8.94 27.27
CA LYS A 351 -14.04 -10.15 27.70
C LYS A 351 -13.11 -11.27 28.18
N LEU A 352 -11.86 -11.32 27.71
CA LEU A 352 -10.87 -12.29 28.20
C LEU A 352 -10.52 -12.08 29.69
N ASN A 353 -10.82 -10.91 30.22
CA ASN A 353 -10.64 -10.54 31.64
C ASN A 353 -9.27 -10.93 32.22
N THR A 354 -8.22 -10.73 31.43
CA THR A 354 -6.84 -11.07 31.81
C THR A 354 -6.19 -9.84 32.45
N PRO A 355 -5.85 -9.87 33.77
CA PRO A 355 -5.49 -8.67 34.54
C PRO A 355 -4.24 -7.92 34.05
N ASN A 356 -3.32 -8.64 33.41
CA ASN A 356 -2.07 -8.07 32.91
C ASN A 356 -2.14 -7.64 31.44
N VAL A 357 -3.33 -7.68 30.82
CA VAL A 357 -3.54 -7.28 29.42
C VAL A 357 -4.30 -5.96 29.36
N LYS A 358 -3.83 -5.04 28.53
CA LYS A 358 -4.51 -3.76 28.26
C LYS A 358 -4.63 -3.55 26.74
N TYR A 359 -5.85 -3.29 26.28
CA TYR A 359 -6.09 -2.78 24.93
C TYR A 359 -6.15 -1.25 24.97
N ILE A 360 -5.45 -0.58 24.05
CA ILE A 360 -5.44 0.88 23.92
C ILE A 360 -5.91 1.22 22.52
N SER A 361 -7.16 1.64 22.37
CA SER A 361 -7.70 2.15 21.10
C SER A 361 -7.10 3.52 20.79
N LEU A 362 -6.25 3.63 19.79
CA LEU A 362 -5.75 4.93 19.33
C LEU A 362 -6.85 5.74 18.65
N ILE A 363 -7.82 5.09 18.04
CA ILE A 363 -9.00 5.75 17.48
C ILE A 363 -9.73 6.54 18.57
N LYS A 364 -9.98 5.94 19.74
CA LYS A 364 -10.63 6.63 20.87
C LYS A 364 -9.77 7.72 21.51
N GLN A 365 -8.45 7.61 21.39
CA GLN A 365 -7.53 8.65 21.90
C GLN A 365 -7.40 9.85 20.96
N MET A 366 -7.58 9.63 19.65
CA MET A 366 -7.33 10.63 18.61
C MET A 366 -8.61 11.22 18.03
N CYS A 367 -9.74 10.51 18.13
CA CYS A 367 -11.03 10.96 17.60
C CYS A 367 -12.01 11.22 18.74
N ASP A 368 -12.65 12.38 18.70
CA ASP A 368 -13.78 12.69 19.55
C ASP A 368 -15.08 12.42 18.79
N PHE A 369 -15.76 11.33 19.17
CA PHE A 369 -17.03 10.92 18.55
C PHE A 369 -18.25 11.55 19.25
N ASN A 370 -18.06 12.35 20.31
CA ASN A 370 -19.16 12.88 21.15
C ASN A 370 -19.61 14.28 20.73
N GLU A 371 -18.96 14.91 19.76
CA GLU A 371 -19.38 16.20 19.24
C GLU A 371 -19.93 16.05 17.82
N ASN A 372 -21.28 16.00 17.71
CA ASN A 372 -22.02 16.17 16.46
C ASN A 372 -21.89 17.60 15.92
#